data_48d46afb57ef494d4de97e335f6cace1
#
_entry.id   48d46afb57ef494d4de97e335f6cace1
#
_cell.length_a   1.000
_cell.length_b   1.000
_cell.length_c   1.000
_cell.angle_alpha   90.00
_cell.angle_beta   90.00
_cell.angle_gamma   90.00
#
_symmetry.space_group_name_H-M   'P 1'
#
loop_
_entity.id
_entity.type
_entity.pdbx_description
1 polymer ?
#
loop_
_entity_poly.entity_id
_entity_poly.type
_entity_poly.pdbx_seq_one_letter_code
_entity_poly.pdbx_strand_id
1 'polypeptide(L)'
;MGLKEIQALREQILLIASRHGASNLRIFGSVARGDADPVSDVDFLINLEPGRSLLDHAALLLDLEKLLGCKVDVVTERGLKERIRDRVLREALPL
;
A
#
# COMPACT_ATOMS: atom_id res chain seq x y z
N MET A 1 -10.38 -0.78 8.81
CA MET A 1 -9.59 -2.03 8.66
C MET A 1 -8.28 -1.88 9.42
N GLY A 2 -7.92 -2.89 10.19
CA GLY A 2 -6.71 -2.86 10.99
C GLY A 2 -5.59 -3.70 10.40
N LEU A 3 -4.41 -3.62 11.02
CA LEU A 3 -3.22 -4.33 10.54
C LEU A 3 -3.41 -5.85 10.52
N LYS A 4 -4.08 -6.42 11.52
CA LYS A 4 -4.32 -7.86 11.57
C LYS A 4 -5.16 -8.35 10.39
N GLU A 5 -6.17 -7.60 10.01
CA GLU A 5 -7.02 -7.94 8.88
C GLU A 5 -6.22 -7.90 7.56
N ILE A 6 -5.35 -6.91 7.43
CA ILE A 6 -4.48 -6.78 6.25
C ILE A 6 -3.50 -7.95 6.23
N GLN A 7 -2.89 -8.30 7.35
CA GLN A 7 -1.97 -9.43 7.44
C GLN A 7 -2.66 -10.76 7.11
N ALA A 8 -3.92 -10.91 7.47
CA ALA A 8 -4.69 -12.10 7.12
C ALA A 8 -4.91 -12.24 5.61
N LEU A 9 -4.88 -11.12 4.87
CA LEU A 9 -5.04 -11.10 3.42
C LEU A 9 -3.70 -10.98 2.68
N ARG A 10 -2.60 -11.17 3.39
CA ARG A 10 -1.25 -10.94 2.87
C ARG A 10 -0.98 -11.65 1.55
N GLU A 11 -1.31 -12.92 1.44
CA GLU A 11 -1.03 -13.70 0.23
C GLU A 11 -1.78 -13.15 -0.97
N GLN A 12 -3.05 -12.81 -0.80
CA GLN A 12 -3.87 -12.24 -1.87
C GLN A 12 -3.35 -10.87 -2.28
N ILE A 13 -2.94 -10.05 -1.31
CA ILE A 13 -2.39 -8.73 -1.58
C ILE A 13 -1.10 -8.85 -2.38
N LEU A 14 -0.19 -9.74 -1.97
CA LEU A 14 1.08 -9.93 -2.66
C LEU A 14 0.90 -10.49 -4.06
N LEU A 15 -0.08 -11.35 -4.27
CA LEU A 15 -0.39 -11.88 -5.59
C LEU A 15 -0.88 -10.78 -6.53
N ILE A 16 -1.79 -9.95 -6.05
CA ILE A 16 -2.29 -8.81 -6.82
C ILE A 16 -1.15 -7.86 -7.17
N ALA A 17 -0.32 -7.53 -6.18
CA ALA A 17 0.83 -6.64 -6.39
C ALA A 17 1.77 -7.17 -7.46
N SER A 18 2.07 -8.46 -7.40
CA SER A 18 2.94 -9.12 -8.37
C SER A 18 2.41 -9.00 -9.80
N ARG A 19 1.10 -9.14 -9.98
CA ARG A 19 0.46 -9.01 -11.30
C ARG A 19 0.65 -7.62 -11.92
N HIS A 20 0.77 -6.61 -11.07
CA HIS A 20 0.91 -5.23 -11.51
C HIS A 20 2.35 -4.70 -11.42
N GLY A 21 3.32 -5.59 -11.21
CA GLY A 21 4.72 -5.22 -11.15
C GLY A 21 5.14 -4.47 -9.89
N ALA A 22 4.37 -4.60 -8.82
CA ALA A 22 4.69 -3.97 -7.55
C ALA A 22 5.42 -4.95 -6.63
N SER A 23 6.40 -4.43 -5.90
CA SER A 23 7.20 -5.20 -4.95
C SER A 23 7.46 -4.38 -3.70
N ASN A 24 8.04 -5.02 -2.69
CA ASN A 24 8.42 -4.39 -1.44
C ASN A 24 7.24 -3.62 -0.82
N LEU A 25 6.12 -4.33 -0.67
CA LEU A 25 4.90 -3.75 -0.11
C LEU A 25 5.07 -3.48 1.38
N ARG A 26 4.70 -2.29 1.78
CA ARG A 26 4.72 -1.84 3.17
C ARG A 26 3.44 -1.10 3.46
N ILE A 27 3.03 -1.13 4.72
CA ILE A 27 1.89 -0.36 5.22
C ILE A 27 2.43 0.83 5.97
N PHE A 28 1.86 2.01 5.74
CA PHE A 28 2.21 3.20 6.52
C PHE A 28 0.92 3.93 6.91
N GLY A 29 1.06 5.09 7.52
CA GLY A 29 -0.09 5.88 7.92
C GLY A 29 -0.79 5.33 9.16
N SER A 30 -2.08 5.62 9.30
CA SER A 30 -2.84 5.32 10.52
C SER A 30 -2.91 3.83 10.84
N VAL A 31 -2.99 2.97 9.83
CA VAL A 31 -3.02 1.52 10.04
C VAL A 31 -1.70 1.04 10.66
N ALA A 32 -0.57 1.52 10.12
CA ALA A 32 0.74 1.15 10.64
C ALA A 32 0.95 1.64 12.07
N ARG A 33 0.46 2.84 12.39
CA ARG A 33 0.57 3.41 13.73
C ARG A 33 -0.39 2.78 14.74
N GLY A 34 -1.41 2.06 14.26
CA GLY A 34 -2.42 1.46 15.15
C GLY A 34 -3.52 2.42 15.59
N ASP A 35 -3.65 3.57 14.92
CA ASP A 35 -4.68 4.57 15.23
C ASP A 35 -5.74 4.72 14.14
N ALA A 36 -5.85 3.72 13.27
CA ALA A 36 -6.85 3.71 12.22
C ALA A 36 -8.26 3.54 12.80
N ASP A 37 -9.20 4.31 12.26
CA ASP A 37 -10.62 4.14 12.57
C ASP A 37 -11.33 3.47 11.38
N PRO A 38 -12.66 3.17 11.50
CA PRO A 38 -13.37 2.47 10.42
C PRO A 38 -13.40 3.20 9.09
N VAL A 39 -13.18 4.51 9.06
CA VAL A 39 -13.21 5.30 7.83
C VAL A 39 -11.81 5.67 7.34
N SER A 40 -10.76 5.24 8.03
CA SER A 40 -9.38 5.51 7.61
C SER A 40 -9.04 4.74 6.33
N ASP A 41 -8.29 5.41 5.44
CA ASP A 41 -7.74 4.75 4.25
C ASP A 41 -6.61 3.79 4.66
N VAL A 42 -6.40 2.79 3.83
CA VAL A 42 -5.22 1.91 3.98
C VAL A 42 -4.13 2.44 3.05
N ASP A 43 -2.98 2.77 3.62
CA ASP A 43 -1.88 3.38 2.87
C ASP A 43 -0.79 2.35 2.58
N PHE A 44 -0.57 2.07 1.31
CA PHE A 44 0.48 1.16 0.85
C PHE A 44 1.65 1.94 0.26
N LEU A 45 2.86 1.56 0.63
CA LEU A 45 4.09 2.04 0.03
C LEU A 45 4.69 0.91 -0.78
N ILE A 46 4.97 1.16 -2.05
CA ILE A 46 5.42 0.12 -2.98
C ILE A 46 6.61 0.59 -3.80
N ASN A 47 7.26 -0.37 -4.45
CA ASN A 47 8.18 -0.12 -5.55
C ASN A 47 7.54 -0.70 -6.81
N LEU A 48 7.56 0.04 -7.92
CA LEU A 48 7.13 -0.47 -9.21
C LEU A 48 8.35 -0.85 -10.04
N GLU A 49 8.24 -1.99 -10.74
CA GLU A 49 9.33 -2.40 -11.63
C GLU A 49 9.46 -1.44 -12.82
N PRO A 50 10.67 -1.34 -13.42
CA PRO A 50 10.86 -0.50 -14.60
C PRO A 50 9.93 -0.89 -15.72
N GLY A 51 9.43 0.10 -16.47
CA GLY A 51 8.52 -0.13 -17.59
C GLY A 51 7.05 -0.15 -17.23
N ARG A 52 6.71 -0.13 -15.94
CA ARG A 52 5.32 0.00 -15.51
C ARG A 52 4.87 1.46 -15.57
N SER A 53 3.59 1.65 -15.86
CA SER A 53 3.02 2.98 -16.09
C SER A 53 2.02 3.36 -15.00
N LEU A 54 1.45 4.56 -15.13
CA LEU A 54 0.35 5.00 -14.28
C LEU A 54 -0.88 4.08 -14.38
N LEU A 55 -1.05 3.41 -15.51
CA LEU A 55 -2.16 2.46 -15.68
C LEU A 55 -1.97 1.24 -14.76
N ASP A 56 -0.74 0.77 -14.61
CA ASP A 56 -0.44 -0.33 -13.69
C ASP A 56 -0.70 0.09 -12.25
N HIS A 57 -0.29 1.31 -11.90
CA HIS A 57 -0.52 1.88 -10.57
C HIS A 57 -2.03 1.97 -10.27
N ALA A 58 -2.80 2.52 -11.21
CA ALA A 58 -4.25 2.67 -11.04
C ALA A 58 -4.94 1.30 -10.95
N ALA A 59 -4.54 0.34 -11.77
CA ALA A 59 -5.10 -1.00 -11.74
C ALA A 59 -4.82 -1.70 -10.40
N LEU A 60 -3.62 -1.55 -9.88
CA LEU A 60 -3.26 -2.08 -8.57
C LEU A 60 -4.15 -1.50 -7.46
N LEU A 61 -4.31 -0.18 -7.47
CA LEU A 61 -5.15 0.51 -6.50
C LEU A 61 -6.57 -0.05 -6.50
N LEU A 62 -7.17 -0.17 -7.69
CA LEU A 62 -8.54 -0.65 -7.83
C LEU A 62 -8.69 -2.10 -7.37
N ASP A 63 -7.74 -2.96 -7.70
CA ASP A 63 -7.78 -4.35 -7.30
C ASP A 63 -7.61 -4.50 -5.78
N LEU A 64 -6.76 -3.68 -5.16
CA LEU A 64 -6.61 -3.69 -3.70
C LEU A 64 -7.89 -3.19 -3.02
N GLU A 65 -8.51 -2.15 -3.54
CA GLU A 65 -9.79 -1.66 -3.00
C GLU A 65 -10.87 -2.72 -3.08
N LYS A 66 -10.91 -3.45 -4.19
CA LYS A 66 -11.86 -4.55 -4.38
C LYS A 66 -11.66 -5.66 -3.37
N LEU A 67 -10.41 -6.04 -3.15
CA LEU A 67 -10.08 -7.10 -2.20
C LEU A 67 -10.39 -6.68 -0.76
N LEU A 68 -10.00 -5.47 -0.38
CA LEU A 68 -10.11 -5.01 1.00
C LEU A 68 -11.49 -4.44 1.35
N GLY A 69 -12.26 -4.04 0.35
CA GLY A 69 -13.57 -3.46 0.57
C GLY A 69 -13.55 -2.09 1.22
N CYS A 70 -12.44 -1.37 1.09
CA CYS A 70 -12.28 -0.04 1.65
C CYS A 70 -11.38 0.81 0.75
N LYS A 71 -11.29 2.10 1.08
CA LYS A 71 -10.46 3.02 0.33
C LYS A 71 -8.98 2.73 0.57
N VAL A 72 -8.20 2.76 -0.51
CA VAL A 72 -6.77 2.45 -0.48
C VAL A 72 -6.01 3.59 -1.14
N ASP A 73 -4.86 3.93 -0.59
CA ASP A 73 -3.90 4.83 -1.21
C ASP A 73 -2.63 4.05 -1.51
N VAL A 74 -2.11 4.19 -2.72
CA VAL A 74 -0.91 3.48 -3.15
C VAL A 74 0.12 4.52 -3.56
N VAL A 75 1.23 4.56 -2.85
CA VAL A 75 2.32 5.52 -3.08
C VAL A 75 3.57 4.74 -3.43
N THR A 76 4.28 5.19 -4.48
CA THR A 76 5.58 4.63 -4.79
C THR A 76 6.65 5.32 -3.95
N GLU A 77 7.70 4.58 -3.60
CA GLU A 77 8.81 5.16 -2.85
C GLU A 77 9.43 6.34 -3.59
N ARG A 78 9.55 6.24 -4.93
CA ARG A 78 10.07 7.31 -5.76
C ARG A 78 9.17 8.54 -5.77
N GLY A 79 7.87 8.35 -5.61
CA GLY A 79 6.89 9.43 -5.60
C GLY A 79 6.70 10.12 -4.27
N LEU A 80 7.36 9.67 -3.21
CA LEU A 80 7.26 10.30 -1.91
C LEU A 80 7.85 11.71 -1.94
N LYS A 81 7.10 12.66 -1.43
CA LYS A 81 7.60 14.03 -1.27
C LYS A 81 8.70 14.04 -0.23
N GLU A 82 9.76 14.78 -0.50
CA GLU A 82 10.96 14.79 0.34
C GLU A 82 10.68 15.13 1.80
N ARG A 83 9.82 16.11 2.05
CA ARG A 83 9.52 16.56 3.42
C ARG A 83 8.84 15.50 4.29
N ILE A 84 8.19 14.49 3.70
CA ILE A 84 7.53 13.43 4.46
C ILE A 84 8.24 12.08 4.31
N ARG A 85 9.21 12.01 3.44
CA ARG A 85 9.88 10.76 3.07
C ARG A 85 10.46 10.03 4.27
N ASP A 86 11.25 10.72 5.08
CA ASP A 86 11.91 10.10 6.23
C ASP A 86 10.90 9.57 7.23
N ARG A 87 9.82 10.33 7.47
CA ARG A 87 8.77 9.90 8.39
C ARG A 87 8.07 8.66 7.88
N VAL A 88 7.69 8.65 6.60
CA VAL A 88 6.99 7.51 6.00
C VAL A 88 7.87 6.27 6.02
N LEU A 89 9.13 6.38 5.65
CA LEU A 89 10.06 5.25 5.64
C LEU A 89 10.30 4.68 7.02
N ARG A 90 10.34 5.52 8.06
CA ARG A 90 10.49 5.05 9.44
C ARG A 90 9.23 4.37 9.97
N GLU A 91 8.08 4.85 9.55
CA GLU A 91 6.77 4.35 10.00
C GLU A 91 6.35 3.07 9.27
N ALA A 92 6.80 2.88 8.05
CA ALA A 92 6.36 1.81 7.18
C ALA A 92 6.71 0.42 7.74
N LEU A 93 5.73 -0.47 7.69
CA LEU A 93 5.87 -1.85 8.15
C LEU A 93 5.82 -2.79 6.93
N PRO A 94 6.81 -3.68 6.77
CA PRO A 94 6.76 -4.68 5.70
C PRO A 94 5.52 -5.56 5.84
N LEU A 95 4.93 -5.87 4.71
CA LEU A 95 3.76 -6.74 4.69
C LEU A 95 4.14 -8.25 4.67
#